data_bfc7b770e5c4c33cdcaa5b9682e2670c
#
_entry.id   bfc7b770e5c4c33cdcaa5b9682e2670c
#
_cell.length_a   1.000
_cell.length_b   1.000
_cell.length_c   1.000
_cell.angle_alpha   90.00
_cell.angle_beta   90.00
_cell.angle_gamma   90.00
#
_symmetry.space_group_name_H-M   'P 1'
#
loop_
_entity.id
_entity.type
_entity.pdbx_description
1 polymer ?
#
loop_
_entity_poly.entity_id
_entity_poly.type
_entity_poly.pdbx_seq_one_letter_code
_entity_poly.pdbx_strand_id
1 'polypeptide(L)'
;MSDLVNLTIDGVAVAVPKGTLVVDAAKKVDIDIPVFCYHPKMTPVGMCRMCLVEIGVPVIDRATGQPALNADGSPRLNFGKGLQTGCTVTVSEGMVVRTATVPVKDAREDIVEFLLTSHPLDCPVCDKGGECPLQNLTMAYGRDESRMVFTEKLKLAKHVPLGDLITLDRERCIQCARCTRFQAEVVGDPVIGFHNRGRRLEIVTFSDPGFDSYWSGNTTDICPVGALTTADFRFGARPWELNPVASVCTHCPVGCNLTMSTRREAASGGRNVIKRIMPRQNEAVNEIWICDKGRYVHHFADAKDVFMLLDDELD
;
A
#
# COMPACT_ATOMS: atom_id res chain seq x y z
N MET A 1 14.37 -18.09 -23.32
CA MET A 1 14.73 -18.40 -21.94
C MET A 1 15.05 -17.05 -21.29
N SER A 2 14.36 -16.68 -20.18
CA SER A 2 14.66 -15.41 -19.50
C SER A 2 16.03 -15.54 -18.85
N ASP A 3 16.93 -14.58 -19.12
CA ASP A 3 18.24 -14.51 -18.47
C ASP A 3 18.00 -14.38 -16.94
N LEU A 4 18.27 -15.43 -16.20
CA LEU A 4 18.23 -15.43 -14.76
C LEU A 4 19.48 -14.72 -14.20
N VAL A 5 19.29 -13.96 -13.18
CA VAL A 5 20.32 -13.25 -12.41
C VAL A 5 20.40 -13.91 -11.03
N ASN A 6 21.61 -14.28 -10.63
CA ASN A 6 21.87 -14.86 -9.32
C ASN A 6 22.38 -13.80 -8.36
N LEU A 7 21.78 -13.75 -7.18
CA LEU A 7 22.17 -12.84 -6.11
C LEU A 7 21.99 -13.50 -4.75
N THR A 8 22.46 -12.83 -3.71
CA THR A 8 22.30 -13.28 -2.32
C THR A 8 21.59 -12.19 -1.51
N ILE A 9 20.59 -12.57 -0.75
CA ILE A 9 19.85 -11.66 0.16
C ILE A 9 19.94 -12.25 1.57
N ASP A 10 20.56 -11.52 2.50
CA ASP A 10 20.84 -11.95 3.88
C ASP A 10 21.46 -13.38 3.97
N GLY A 11 22.33 -13.72 3.03
CA GLY A 11 22.98 -15.02 2.96
C GLY A 11 22.19 -16.11 2.20
N VAL A 12 20.93 -15.84 1.79
CA VAL A 12 20.10 -16.77 1.02
C VAL A 12 20.31 -16.52 -0.48
N ALA A 13 20.69 -17.54 -1.24
CA ALA A 13 20.84 -17.46 -2.68
C ALA A 13 19.46 -17.44 -3.37
N VAL A 14 19.30 -16.57 -4.37
CA VAL A 14 18.08 -16.46 -5.16
C VAL A 14 18.41 -16.19 -6.62
N ALA A 15 17.67 -16.83 -7.53
CA ALA A 15 17.75 -16.62 -8.96
C ALA A 15 16.41 -16.03 -9.47
N VAL A 16 16.46 -14.88 -10.11
CA VAL A 16 15.28 -14.17 -10.62
C VAL A 16 15.53 -13.62 -12.02
N PRO A 17 14.48 -13.34 -12.81
CA PRO A 17 14.64 -12.71 -14.13
C PRO A 17 15.36 -11.36 -14.04
N LYS A 18 16.18 -11.07 -15.04
CA LYS A 18 16.82 -9.77 -15.19
C LYS A 18 15.77 -8.64 -15.20
N GLY A 19 16.05 -7.55 -14.50
CA GLY A 19 15.11 -6.43 -14.34
C GLY A 19 14.19 -6.54 -13.11
N THR A 20 14.20 -7.67 -12.38
CA THR A 20 13.48 -7.79 -11.11
C THR A 20 14.01 -6.77 -10.10
N LEU A 21 13.14 -6.17 -9.31
CA LEU A 21 13.52 -5.26 -8.24
C LEU A 21 13.99 -6.03 -7.00
N VAL A 22 14.90 -5.45 -6.24
CA VAL A 22 15.43 -6.08 -5.00
C VAL A 22 14.29 -6.43 -4.04
N VAL A 23 13.29 -5.57 -3.87
CA VAL A 23 12.13 -5.82 -3.01
C VAL A 23 11.33 -7.05 -3.45
N ASP A 24 11.20 -7.28 -4.77
CA ASP A 24 10.46 -8.43 -5.30
C ASP A 24 11.30 -9.71 -5.31
N ALA A 25 12.62 -9.59 -5.50
CA ALA A 25 13.54 -10.70 -5.34
C ALA A 25 13.56 -11.21 -3.88
N ALA A 26 13.54 -10.31 -2.90
CA ALA A 26 13.51 -10.65 -1.48
C ALA A 26 12.25 -11.46 -1.10
N LYS A 27 11.09 -11.12 -1.65
CA LYS A 27 9.84 -11.87 -1.45
C LYS A 27 9.90 -13.32 -1.95
N LYS A 28 10.76 -13.63 -2.93
CA LYS A 28 10.91 -15.01 -3.44
C LYS A 28 11.61 -15.95 -2.46
N VAL A 29 12.28 -15.39 -1.47
CA VAL A 29 12.99 -16.11 -0.41
C VAL A 29 12.43 -15.77 0.97
N ASP A 30 11.18 -15.33 1.03
CA ASP A 30 10.42 -15.01 2.26
C ASP A 30 11.08 -13.92 3.13
N ILE A 31 11.88 -13.03 2.52
CA ILE A 31 12.45 -11.87 3.18
C ILE A 31 11.59 -10.66 2.86
N ASP A 32 10.95 -10.08 3.87
CA ASP A 32 10.14 -8.88 3.72
C ASP A 32 10.98 -7.60 3.88
N ILE A 33 11.02 -6.80 2.82
CA ILE A 33 11.57 -5.45 2.85
C ILE A 33 10.40 -4.48 2.97
N PRO A 34 10.28 -3.73 4.09
CA PRO A 34 9.12 -2.89 4.34
C PRO A 34 8.98 -1.74 3.33
N VAL A 35 7.75 -1.42 2.94
CA VAL A 35 7.46 -0.39 1.94
C VAL A 35 6.20 0.40 2.29
N PHE A 36 6.17 1.70 1.92
CA PHE A 36 4.93 2.49 1.89
C PHE A 36 4.58 2.96 0.49
N CYS A 37 5.50 3.61 -0.22
CA CYS A 37 5.21 4.18 -1.53
C CYS A 37 5.23 3.16 -2.66
N TYR A 38 5.95 2.06 -2.52
CA TYR A 38 6.00 0.99 -3.53
C TYR A 38 4.67 0.25 -3.62
N HIS A 39 4.29 -0.06 -4.85
CA HIS A 39 3.15 -0.92 -5.16
C HIS A 39 3.49 -1.73 -6.43
N PRO A 40 3.24 -3.06 -6.47
CA PRO A 40 3.70 -3.92 -7.57
C PRO A 40 3.07 -3.59 -8.94
N LYS A 41 1.94 -2.89 -8.95
CA LYS A 41 1.23 -2.50 -10.18
C LYS A 41 1.48 -1.04 -10.61
N MET A 42 2.45 -0.37 -10.01
CA MET A 42 2.78 1.04 -10.32
C MET A 42 4.28 1.24 -10.40
N THR A 43 4.72 2.22 -11.18
CA THR A 43 6.14 2.57 -11.33
C THR A 43 6.78 2.92 -9.97
N PRO A 44 7.91 2.31 -9.61
CA PRO A 44 8.60 2.61 -8.36
C PRO A 44 9.14 4.04 -8.31
N VAL A 45 9.00 4.73 -7.17
CA VAL A 45 9.46 6.13 -7.02
C VAL A 45 10.44 6.35 -5.86
N GLY A 46 10.60 5.39 -4.94
CA GLY A 46 11.57 5.48 -3.84
C GLY A 46 11.34 6.65 -2.87
N MET A 47 10.14 7.22 -2.77
CA MET A 47 9.87 8.44 -1.99
C MET A 47 9.93 8.23 -0.47
N CYS A 48 9.34 7.15 0.04
CA CYS A 48 9.19 6.95 1.47
C CYS A 48 10.47 6.50 2.18
N ARG A 49 11.43 5.96 1.46
CA ARG A 49 12.72 5.44 1.96
C ARG A 49 12.62 4.22 2.90
N MET A 50 11.45 3.72 3.21
CA MET A 50 11.28 2.60 4.15
C MET A 50 11.98 1.31 3.69
N CYS A 51 12.16 1.14 2.38
CA CYS A 51 12.81 0.00 1.74
C CYS A 51 14.35 0.10 1.64
N LEU A 52 14.99 0.92 2.46
CA LEU A 52 16.45 1.04 2.47
C LEU A 52 17.12 -0.27 2.85
N VAL A 53 18.16 -0.62 2.09
CA VAL A 53 19.00 -1.82 2.27
C VAL A 53 20.45 -1.50 1.92
N GLU A 54 21.39 -2.31 2.41
CA GLU A 54 22.77 -2.29 1.91
C GLU A 54 22.87 -3.17 0.68
N ILE A 55 23.54 -2.67 -0.36
CA ILE A 55 23.77 -3.39 -1.61
C ILE A 55 25.26 -3.43 -1.90
N GLY A 56 25.83 -4.64 -1.97
CA GLY A 56 27.16 -4.92 -2.43
C GLY A 56 27.12 -5.48 -3.85
N VAL A 57 27.92 -4.90 -4.74
CA VAL A 57 28.09 -5.41 -6.11
C VAL A 57 29.52 -5.88 -6.33
N PRO A 58 29.74 -6.95 -7.13
CA PRO A 58 31.09 -7.39 -7.45
C PRO A 58 31.91 -6.29 -8.10
N VAL A 59 33.14 -6.11 -7.64
CA VAL A 59 34.13 -5.22 -8.28
C VAL A 59 34.66 -5.94 -9.51
N ILE A 60 34.48 -5.34 -10.68
CA ILE A 60 35.03 -5.90 -11.93
C ILE A 60 36.47 -5.42 -12.14
N ASP A 61 37.39 -6.33 -12.31
CA ASP A 61 38.77 -6.03 -12.72
C ASP A 61 38.74 -5.53 -14.18
N ARG A 62 39.24 -4.32 -14.39
CA ARG A 62 39.23 -3.67 -15.70
C ARG A 62 40.16 -4.36 -16.73
N ALA A 63 41.17 -5.10 -16.26
CA ALA A 63 42.13 -5.75 -17.15
C ALA A 63 41.58 -7.09 -17.66
N THR A 64 40.83 -7.82 -16.82
CA THR A 64 40.34 -9.16 -17.14
C THR A 64 38.86 -9.21 -17.49
N GLY A 65 38.09 -8.16 -17.13
CA GLY A 65 36.62 -8.15 -17.28
C GLY A 65 35.89 -9.10 -16.31
N GLN A 66 36.62 -9.74 -15.39
CA GLN A 66 36.08 -10.71 -14.43
C GLN A 66 35.93 -10.06 -13.03
N PRO A 67 35.09 -10.63 -12.15
CA PRO A 67 35.05 -10.19 -10.76
C PRO A 67 36.42 -10.31 -10.08
N ALA A 68 36.87 -9.21 -9.46
CA ALA A 68 38.06 -9.22 -8.64
C ALA A 68 37.84 -10.11 -7.41
N LEU A 69 38.84 -10.93 -7.06
CA LEU A 69 38.75 -11.85 -5.94
C LEU A 69 39.52 -11.30 -4.72
N ASN A 70 39.04 -11.65 -3.54
CA ASN A 70 39.76 -11.51 -2.28
C ASN A 70 40.83 -12.62 -2.14
N ALA A 71 41.65 -12.54 -1.10
CA ALA A 71 42.68 -13.54 -0.82
C ALA A 71 42.13 -14.95 -0.53
N ASP A 72 40.88 -15.05 -0.11
CA ASP A 72 40.13 -16.29 0.14
C ASP A 72 39.41 -16.86 -1.10
N GLY A 73 39.56 -16.25 -2.26
CA GLY A 73 38.91 -16.63 -3.50
C GLY A 73 37.45 -16.14 -3.65
N SER A 74 36.89 -15.45 -2.67
CA SER A 74 35.55 -14.89 -2.76
C SER A 74 35.53 -13.63 -3.64
N PRO A 75 34.41 -13.30 -4.32
CA PRO A 75 34.27 -12.06 -5.05
C PRO A 75 34.43 -10.83 -4.14
N ARG A 76 35.28 -9.89 -4.55
CA ARG A 76 35.40 -8.62 -3.87
C ARG A 76 34.15 -7.78 -4.11
N LEU A 77 33.45 -7.40 -3.04
CA LEU A 77 32.22 -6.62 -3.09
C LEU A 77 32.49 -5.14 -2.77
N ASN A 78 31.81 -4.28 -3.50
CA ASN A 78 31.75 -2.85 -3.19
C ASN A 78 30.36 -2.52 -2.62
N PHE A 79 30.29 -2.31 -1.33
CA PHE A 79 29.12 -1.72 -0.67
C PHE A 79 29.25 -0.20 -0.73
N GLY A 80 28.50 0.48 -1.57
CA GLY A 80 28.56 1.94 -1.72
C GLY A 80 28.56 2.70 -0.38
N LYS A 81 28.67 4.03 -0.45
CA LYS A 81 28.78 4.87 0.77
C LYS A 81 27.46 5.05 1.55
N GLY A 82 26.36 4.41 1.14
CA GLY A 82 25.06 4.60 1.78
C GLY A 82 24.03 3.53 1.39
N LEU A 83 22.92 3.56 2.11
CA LEU A 83 21.79 2.68 1.86
C LEU A 83 21.09 3.03 0.54
N GLN A 84 20.57 2.00 -0.13
CA GLN A 84 19.83 2.14 -1.39
C GLN A 84 18.38 1.71 -1.24
N THR A 85 17.49 2.25 -2.07
CA THR A 85 16.07 1.90 -2.06
C THR A 85 15.83 0.58 -2.78
N GLY A 86 15.53 -0.49 -2.06
CA GLY A 86 15.28 -1.82 -2.64
C GLY A 86 14.11 -1.85 -3.64
N CYS A 87 13.19 -0.90 -3.55
CA CYS A 87 12.05 -0.80 -4.47
C CYS A 87 12.37 -0.14 -5.82
N THR A 88 13.57 0.45 -6.01
CA THR A 88 13.97 1.11 -7.26
C THR A 88 15.23 0.52 -7.88
N VAL A 89 15.96 -0.31 -7.14
CA VAL A 89 17.17 -0.96 -7.63
C VAL A 89 16.80 -2.30 -8.24
N THR A 90 17.24 -2.51 -9.48
CA THR A 90 17.15 -3.80 -10.17
C THR A 90 18.31 -4.71 -9.78
N VAL A 91 18.04 -6.00 -9.72
CA VAL A 91 19.06 -7.01 -9.40
C VAL A 91 20.14 -7.10 -10.47
N SER A 92 21.36 -7.46 -10.06
CA SER A 92 22.50 -7.75 -10.95
C SER A 92 23.23 -9.01 -10.49
N GLU A 93 23.95 -9.63 -11.43
CA GLU A 93 24.68 -10.88 -11.17
C GLU A 93 25.71 -10.71 -10.03
N GLY A 94 25.70 -11.64 -9.09
CA GLY A 94 26.57 -11.63 -7.94
C GLY A 94 26.28 -10.53 -6.90
N MET A 95 25.16 -9.83 -7.01
CA MET A 95 24.73 -8.83 -6.03
C MET A 95 24.52 -9.46 -4.66
N VAL A 96 24.94 -8.77 -3.61
CA VAL A 96 24.68 -9.13 -2.21
C VAL A 96 23.85 -8.04 -1.56
N VAL A 97 22.67 -8.40 -1.06
CA VAL A 97 21.78 -7.49 -0.35
C VAL A 97 21.73 -7.85 1.13
N ARG A 98 21.82 -6.84 2.00
CA ARG A 98 21.69 -7.01 3.45
C ARG A 98 20.53 -6.13 3.94
N THR A 99 19.56 -6.77 4.58
CA THR A 99 18.31 -6.10 4.98
C THR A 99 18.19 -5.86 6.48
N ALA A 100 19.09 -6.40 7.29
CA ALA A 100 19.01 -6.41 8.75
C ALA A 100 20.26 -5.89 9.46
N THR A 101 21.14 -5.14 8.76
CA THR A 101 22.31 -4.51 9.38
C THR A 101 21.91 -3.37 10.31
N VAL A 102 22.82 -2.99 11.22
CA VAL A 102 22.57 -1.85 12.15
C VAL A 102 22.19 -0.59 11.38
N PRO A 103 22.93 -0.14 10.35
CA PRO A 103 22.55 1.06 9.61
C PRO A 103 21.15 0.96 8.94
N VAL A 104 20.75 -0.22 8.50
CA VAL A 104 19.41 -0.44 7.91
C VAL A 104 18.32 -0.34 8.97
N LYS A 105 18.54 -0.91 10.15
CA LYS A 105 17.59 -0.84 11.27
C LYS A 105 17.41 0.60 11.75
N ASP A 106 18.52 1.31 11.98
CA ASP A 106 18.52 2.70 12.41
C ASP A 106 17.78 3.59 11.39
N ALA A 107 18.06 3.39 10.10
CA ALA A 107 17.39 4.16 9.04
C ALA A 107 15.87 3.92 9.00
N ARG A 108 15.41 2.66 9.19
CA ARG A 108 13.98 2.35 9.24
C ARG A 108 13.30 2.98 10.45
N GLU A 109 13.95 2.92 11.60
CA GLU A 109 13.50 3.54 12.84
C GLU A 109 13.33 5.05 12.68
N ASP A 110 14.34 5.73 12.14
CA ASP A 110 14.31 7.17 11.87
C ASP A 110 13.23 7.56 10.85
N ILE A 111 13.01 6.74 9.81
CA ILE A 111 11.96 6.99 8.81
C ILE A 111 10.57 6.85 9.45
N VAL A 112 10.34 5.82 10.25
CA VAL A 112 9.06 5.64 10.96
C VAL A 112 8.83 6.83 11.89
N GLU A 113 9.83 7.23 12.68
CA GLU A 113 9.73 8.40 13.54
C GLU A 113 9.43 9.67 12.74
N PHE A 114 10.12 9.89 11.63
CA PHE A 114 9.86 11.04 10.75
C PHE A 114 8.41 11.07 10.24
N LEU A 115 7.86 9.93 9.81
CA LEU A 115 6.47 9.83 9.39
C LEU A 115 5.49 10.11 10.53
N LEU A 116 5.85 9.75 11.77
CA LEU A 116 5.02 9.96 12.95
C LEU A 116 5.10 11.38 13.52
N THR A 117 6.08 12.21 13.12
CA THR A 117 6.26 13.58 13.66
C THR A 117 5.01 14.43 13.58
N SER A 118 4.26 14.35 12.49
CA SER A 118 3.01 15.10 12.29
C SER A 118 1.76 14.20 12.20
N HIS A 119 1.94 12.88 12.18
CA HIS A 119 0.81 11.95 12.14
C HIS A 119 -0.02 12.05 13.44
N PRO A 120 -1.36 12.19 13.37
CA PRO A 120 -2.19 12.39 14.56
C PRO A 120 -2.33 11.10 15.39
N LEU A 121 -2.64 11.22 16.67
CA LEU A 121 -2.95 10.10 17.57
C LEU A 121 -4.42 9.65 17.39
N ASP A 122 -4.84 9.44 16.17
CA ASP A 122 -6.23 9.16 15.80
C ASP A 122 -6.54 7.66 15.65
N CYS A 123 -5.63 6.74 15.93
CA CYS A 123 -5.85 5.31 15.69
C CYS A 123 -7.19 4.79 16.24
N PRO A 124 -7.65 5.20 17.43
CA PRO A 124 -8.95 4.77 17.98
C PRO A 124 -10.16 5.22 17.14
N VAL A 125 -10.03 6.30 16.37
CA VAL A 125 -11.10 6.88 15.54
C VAL A 125 -10.77 6.86 14.03
N CYS A 126 -9.71 6.15 13.65
CA CYS A 126 -9.27 6.04 12.25
C CYS A 126 -9.82 4.74 11.64
N ASP A 127 -10.49 4.81 10.49
CA ASP A 127 -11.04 3.63 9.81
C ASP A 127 -9.98 2.61 9.40
N LYS A 128 -8.72 3.03 9.21
CA LYS A 128 -7.60 2.13 8.91
C LYS A 128 -7.05 1.43 10.17
N GLY A 129 -7.48 1.83 11.37
CA GLY A 129 -7.03 1.23 12.63
C GLY A 129 -7.31 -0.27 12.69
N GLY A 130 -6.28 -1.10 12.88
CA GLY A 130 -6.34 -2.57 12.86
C GLY A 130 -5.98 -3.22 11.52
N GLU A 131 -5.93 -2.44 10.41
CA GLU A 131 -5.47 -2.89 9.09
C GLU A 131 -4.46 -1.88 8.48
N CYS A 132 -3.76 -1.13 9.32
CA CYS A 132 -2.91 -0.01 8.91
C CYS A 132 -1.44 -0.42 8.76
N PRO A 133 -0.87 -0.36 7.52
CA PRO A 133 0.56 -0.60 7.33
C PRO A 133 1.47 0.28 8.20
N LEU A 134 1.09 1.55 8.45
CA LEU A 134 1.88 2.43 9.32
C LEU A 134 1.91 1.91 10.76
N GLN A 135 0.78 1.45 11.32
CA GLN A 135 0.76 0.83 12.65
C GLN A 135 1.67 -0.41 12.70
N ASN A 136 1.51 -1.32 11.74
CA ASN A 136 2.27 -2.56 11.70
C ASN A 136 3.78 -2.30 11.58
N LEU A 137 4.19 -1.38 10.69
CA LEU A 137 5.61 -1.05 10.51
C LEU A 137 6.16 -0.22 11.68
N THR A 138 5.33 0.58 12.38
CA THR A 138 5.72 1.24 13.62
C THR A 138 6.01 0.24 14.73
N MET A 139 5.16 -0.78 14.88
CA MET A 139 5.37 -1.85 15.86
C MET A 139 6.61 -2.71 15.53
N ALA A 140 6.89 -2.92 14.24
CA ALA A 140 8.02 -3.76 13.80
C ALA A 140 9.37 -3.04 13.80
N TYR A 141 9.40 -1.74 13.55
CA TYR A 141 10.62 -0.98 13.28
C TYR A 141 10.71 0.36 14.00
N GLY A 142 9.66 0.82 14.67
CA GLY A 142 9.63 2.12 15.34
C GLY A 142 10.28 2.08 16.72
N ARG A 143 10.47 3.26 17.31
CA ARG A 143 10.90 3.44 18.71
C ARG A 143 9.74 3.15 19.66
N ASP A 144 10.08 2.73 20.87
CA ASP A 144 9.10 2.49 21.93
C ASP A 144 8.52 3.81 22.47
N GLU A 145 9.28 4.91 22.36
CA GLU A 145 8.89 6.23 22.87
C GLU A 145 8.92 7.30 21.78
N SER A 146 8.04 8.29 21.89
CA SER A 146 8.03 9.46 21.02
C SER A 146 8.93 10.57 21.56
N ARG A 147 9.86 11.07 20.75
CA ARG A 147 10.66 12.27 21.05
C ARG A 147 9.95 13.57 20.69
N MET A 148 8.76 13.49 20.07
CA MET A 148 7.97 14.65 19.68
C MET A 148 6.97 15.06 20.75
N VAL A 149 6.90 16.37 20.99
CA VAL A 149 5.86 16.96 21.84
C VAL A 149 4.55 16.98 21.05
N PHE A 150 3.47 16.44 21.61
CA PHE A 150 2.18 16.29 20.92
C PHE A 150 1.62 17.62 20.38
N THR A 151 1.80 18.72 21.11
CA THR A 151 1.33 20.06 20.73
C THR A 151 2.06 20.63 19.52
N GLU A 152 3.23 20.11 19.16
CA GLU A 152 4.03 20.55 18.02
C GLU A 152 3.65 19.84 16.71
N LYS A 153 2.74 18.87 16.77
CA LYS A 153 2.23 18.20 15.56
C LYS A 153 1.45 19.19 14.69
N LEU A 154 1.71 19.11 13.40
CA LEU A 154 1.02 19.96 12.42
C LEU A 154 -0.49 19.66 12.42
N LYS A 155 -1.31 20.70 12.52
CA LYS A 155 -2.77 20.60 12.44
C LYS A 155 -3.24 21.01 11.04
N LEU A 156 -3.93 20.10 10.36
CA LEU A 156 -4.47 20.26 9.02
C LEU A 156 -5.96 19.90 9.01
N ALA A 157 -6.63 20.19 7.90
CA ALA A 157 -8.04 19.83 7.73
C ALA A 157 -8.23 18.30 7.71
N LYS A 158 -9.20 17.81 8.49
CA LYS A 158 -9.44 16.38 8.69
C LYS A 158 -10.55 15.78 7.84
N HIS A 159 -11.51 16.53 7.45
CA HIS A 159 -12.67 16.05 6.71
C HIS A 159 -12.83 16.90 5.44
N VAL A 160 -12.00 16.59 4.45
CA VAL A 160 -12.00 17.27 3.16
C VAL A 160 -12.61 16.33 2.13
N PRO A 161 -13.83 16.60 1.65
CA PRO A 161 -14.39 15.85 0.54
C PRO A 161 -13.54 16.14 -0.71
N LEU A 162 -13.02 15.11 -1.36
CA LEU A 162 -12.38 15.24 -2.67
C LEU A 162 -13.41 15.14 -3.80
N GLY A 163 -14.50 14.44 -3.56
CA GLY A 163 -15.68 14.22 -4.35
C GLY A 163 -16.74 13.56 -3.47
N ASP A 164 -17.80 13.03 -4.06
CA ASP A 164 -18.93 12.45 -3.32
C ASP A 164 -18.56 11.17 -2.56
N LEU A 165 -17.65 10.38 -3.10
CA LEU A 165 -17.33 9.05 -2.60
C LEU A 165 -16.10 9.00 -1.68
N ILE A 166 -15.18 9.97 -1.80
CA ILE A 166 -13.87 9.91 -1.15
C ILE A 166 -13.66 11.13 -0.23
N THR A 167 -13.30 10.83 1.01
CA THR A 167 -12.93 11.82 2.01
C THR A 167 -11.46 11.75 2.33
N LEU A 168 -10.79 12.90 2.39
CA LEU A 168 -9.38 13.04 2.77
C LEU A 168 -9.25 13.59 4.19
N ASP A 169 -8.44 12.91 5.00
CA ASP A 169 -7.86 13.44 6.24
C ASP A 169 -6.40 13.83 5.96
N ARG A 170 -6.13 15.13 5.92
CA ARG A 170 -4.80 15.65 5.55
C ARG A 170 -3.75 15.37 6.59
N GLU A 171 -4.11 15.34 7.89
CA GLU A 171 -3.16 15.03 8.96
C GLU A 171 -2.64 13.58 8.89
N ARG A 172 -3.47 12.66 8.41
CA ARG A 172 -3.11 11.24 8.32
C ARG A 172 -2.26 10.91 7.08
N CYS A 173 -2.19 11.81 6.11
CA CYS A 173 -1.47 11.57 4.86
C CYS A 173 0.05 11.53 5.09
N ILE A 174 0.70 10.43 4.71
CA ILE A 174 2.16 10.26 4.74
C ILE A 174 2.84 10.61 3.40
N GLN A 175 2.15 11.25 2.51
CA GLN A 175 2.66 11.78 1.23
C GLN A 175 3.35 10.74 0.33
N CYS A 176 2.86 9.50 0.34
CA CYS A 176 3.48 8.37 -0.37
C CYS A 176 3.22 8.34 -1.89
N ALA A 177 2.38 9.21 -2.41
CA ALA A 177 1.99 9.32 -3.83
C ALA A 177 1.33 8.07 -4.44
N ARG A 178 0.84 7.09 -3.67
CA ARG A 178 0.15 5.93 -4.26
C ARG A 178 -1.12 6.35 -4.99
N CYS A 179 -1.96 7.19 -4.39
CA CYS A 179 -3.24 7.61 -4.97
C CYS A 179 -3.07 8.44 -6.25
N THR A 180 -2.13 9.38 -6.27
CA THR A 180 -1.86 10.22 -7.45
C THR A 180 -1.29 9.42 -8.61
N ARG A 181 -0.35 8.49 -8.32
CA ARG A 181 0.19 7.59 -9.34
C ARG A 181 -0.85 6.60 -9.85
N PHE A 182 -1.71 6.07 -8.99
CA PHE A 182 -2.79 5.20 -9.42
C PHE A 182 -3.69 5.89 -10.45
N GLN A 183 -4.10 7.12 -10.18
CA GLN A 183 -4.94 7.88 -11.12
C GLN A 183 -4.19 8.18 -12.44
N ALA A 184 -2.91 8.50 -12.36
CA ALA A 184 -2.13 8.82 -13.56
C ALA A 184 -1.71 7.56 -14.37
N GLU A 185 -1.23 6.50 -13.70
CA GLU A 185 -0.60 5.35 -14.35
C GLU A 185 -1.57 4.22 -14.67
N VAL A 186 -2.55 3.96 -13.78
CA VAL A 186 -3.48 2.83 -13.92
C VAL A 186 -4.78 3.27 -14.55
N VAL A 187 -5.35 4.38 -14.08
CA VAL A 187 -6.63 4.90 -14.60
C VAL A 187 -6.44 5.74 -15.86
N GLY A 188 -5.32 6.46 -15.96
CA GLY A 188 -5.08 7.40 -17.06
C GLY A 188 -5.85 8.73 -16.92
N ASP A 189 -6.36 9.02 -15.72
CA ASP A 189 -7.14 10.21 -15.40
C ASP A 189 -6.57 10.93 -14.16
N PRO A 190 -5.56 11.80 -14.31
CA PRO A 190 -4.81 12.40 -13.21
C PRO A 190 -5.57 13.58 -12.56
N VAL A 191 -6.80 13.36 -12.09
CA VAL A 191 -7.67 14.39 -11.48
C VAL A 191 -7.26 14.78 -10.06
N ILE A 192 -6.38 14.01 -9.41
CA ILE A 192 -5.81 14.36 -8.11
C ILE A 192 -4.30 14.46 -8.18
N GLY A 193 -3.73 15.37 -7.43
CA GLY A 193 -2.29 15.57 -7.42
C GLY A 193 -1.81 16.28 -6.16
N PHE A 194 -0.52 16.59 -6.14
CA PHE A 194 0.09 17.33 -5.05
C PHE A 194 0.01 18.83 -5.25
N HIS A 195 -0.31 19.55 -4.17
CA HIS A 195 -0.22 20.98 -4.06
C HIS A 195 0.72 21.37 -2.90
N ASN A 196 1.39 22.51 -3.02
CA ASN A 196 2.41 22.98 -2.07
C ASN A 196 3.69 22.10 -2.01
N ARG A 197 4.49 22.26 -0.96
CA ARG A 197 5.74 21.53 -0.74
C ARG A 197 6.11 21.41 0.74
N GLY A 198 7.02 20.51 1.05
CA GLY A 198 7.49 20.25 2.41
C GLY A 198 6.36 19.82 3.33
N ARG A 199 6.30 20.30 4.55
CA ARG A 199 5.26 19.95 5.54
C ARG A 199 3.84 20.38 5.13
N ARG A 200 3.71 21.30 4.17
CA ARG A 200 2.42 21.76 3.64
C ARG A 200 1.99 21.03 2.38
N LEU A 201 2.76 20.03 1.93
CA LEU A 201 2.39 19.19 0.79
C LEU A 201 1.09 18.47 1.07
N GLU A 202 0.11 18.65 0.19
CA GLU A 202 -1.23 18.09 0.36
C GLU A 202 -1.77 17.54 -0.96
N ILE A 203 -2.71 16.61 -0.85
CA ILE A 203 -3.47 16.09 -1.99
C ILE A 203 -4.65 17.02 -2.24
N VAL A 204 -4.84 17.40 -3.50
CA VAL A 204 -5.97 18.20 -3.97
C VAL A 204 -6.54 17.59 -5.25
N THR A 205 -7.79 17.91 -5.54
CA THR A 205 -8.39 17.63 -6.85
C THR A 205 -8.23 18.86 -7.76
N PHE A 206 -8.07 18.60 -9.06
CA PHE A 206 -7.94 19.64 -10.10
C PHE A 206 -9.15 19.68 -11.02
N SER A 207 -10.12 18.79 -10.82
CA SER A 207 -11.32 18.67 -11.63
C SER A 207 -12.53 19.37 -11.01
N ASP A 208 -13.49 19.76 -11.86
CA ASP A 208 -14.82 20.18 -11.49
C ASP A 208 -15.83 19.40 -12.37
N PRO A 209 -16.68 18.56 -11.82
CA PRO A 209 -16.79 18.22 -10.38
C PRO A 209 -15.50 17.62 -9.82
N GLY A 210 -15.37 17.55 -8.51
CA GLY A 210 -14.16 17.10 -7.81
C GLY A 210 -13.62 15.74 -8.23
N PHE A 211 -13.20 14.89 -7.29
CA PHE A 211 -12.67 13.55 -7.60
C PHE A 211 -13.80 12.59 -8.04
N ASP A 212 -14.14 12.63 -9.33
CA ASP A 212 -15.24 11.89 -9.98
C ASP A 212 -14.73 10.74 -10.88
N SER A 213 -13.60 10.14 -10.55
CA SER A 213 -13.09 8.97 -11.27
C SER A 213 -13.94 7.74 -10.96
N TYR A 214 -14.33 6.99 -12.01
CA TYR A 214 -15.04 5.70 -11.87
C TYR A 214 -14.26 4.62 -11.09
N TRP A 215 -13.00 4.90 -10.78
CA TRP A 215 -12.08 4.02 -10.06
C TRP A 215 -11.62 4.63 -8.72
N SER A 216 -12.28 5.67 -8.25
CA SER A 216 -11.86 6.47 -7.10
C SER A 216 -11.69 5.63 -5.82
N GLY A 217 -12.56 4.65 -5.59
CA GLY A 217 -12.54 3.77 -4.42
C GLY A 217 -11.26 2.94 -4.26
N ASN A 218 -10.55 2.61 -5.34
CA ASN A 218 -9.28 1.89 -5.23
C ASN A 218 -8.20 2.71 -4.53
N THR A 219 -8.29 4.04 -4.54
CA THR A 219 -7.34 4.89 -3.83
C THR A 219 -7.39 4.70 -2.31
N THR A 220 -8.54 4.30 -1.76
CA THR A 220 -8.69 3.99 -0.32
C THR A 220 -8.06 2.65 0.04
N ASP A 221 -8.11 1.66 -0.87
CA ASP A 221 -7.50 0.36 -0.65
C ASP A 221 -5.98 0.47 -0.63
N ILE A 222 -5.40 1.15 -1.64
CA ILE A 222 -3.95 1.29 -1.77
C ILE A 222 -3.35 2.34 -0.84
N CYS A 223 -4.17 3.20 -0.21
CA CYS A 223 -3.69 4.14 0.78
C CYS A 223 -3.17 3.39 2.01
N PRO A 224 -1.86 3.52 2.35
CA PRO A 224 -1.27 2.76 3.44
C PRO A 224 -1.68 3.26 4.83
N VAL A 225 -2.46 4.33 4.89
CA VAL A 225 -2.95 4.97 6.12
C VAL A 225 -4.42 5.35 5.99
N GLY A 226 -5.04 5.83 7.06
CA GLY A 226 -6.43 6.29 7.05
C GLY A 226 -6.62 7.71 6.51
N ALA A 227 -5.78 8.16 5.57
CA ALA A 227 -5.90 9.47 4.96
C ALA A 227 -7.05 9.52 3.94
N LEU A 228 -7.14 8.54 3.05
CA LEU A 228 -8.27 8.39 2.13
C LEU A 228 -9.23 7.33 2.66
N THR A 229 -10.48 7.70 2.81
CA THR A 229 -11.56 6.84 3.28
C THR A 229 -12.79 6.99 2.40
N THR A 230 -13.58 5.93 2.27
CA THR A 230 -14.85 6.00 1.56
C THR A 230 -15.89 6.72 2.42
N ALA A 231 -16.65 7.64 1.84
CA ALA A 231 -17.72 8.34 2.55
C ALA A 231 -18.77 7.37 3.08
N ASP A 232 -19.10 6.34 2.31
CA ASP A 232 -20.09 5.32 2.61
C ASP A 232 -19.74 4.47 3.85
N PHE A 233 -18.51 3.96 3.92
CA PHE A 233 -18.07 3.11 5.03
C PHE A 233 -17.56 3.89 6.25
N ARG A 234 -17.23 5.17 6.10
CA ARG A 234 -16.57 5.96 7.15
C ARG A 234 -17.23 5.77 8.50
N PHE A 235 -16.47 5.29 9.49
CA PHE A 235 -16.90 4.95 10.85
C PHE A 235 -17.99 3.85 10.93
N GLY A 236 -18.18 3.08 9.86
CA GLY A 236 -19.22 2.05 9.78
C GLY A 236 -18.95 0.82 10.61
N ALA A 237 -17.68 0.38 10.72
CA ALA A 237 -17.27 -0.78 11.52
C ALA A 237 -15.75 -0.77 11.73
N ARG A 238 -15.29 -1.59 12.67
CA ARG A 238 -13.87 -1.92 12.85
C ARG A 238 -13.51 -3.17 12.06
N PRO A 239 -12.26 -3.31 11.54
CA PRO A 239 -11.85 -4.48 10.76
C PRO A 239 -12.12 -5.82 11.46
N TRP A 240 -11.92 -5.88 12.78
CA TRP A 240 -12.15 -7.10 13.58
C TRP A 240 -13.62 -7.43 13.86
N GLU A 241 -14.55 -6.51 13.56
CA GLU A 241 -16.00 -6.75 13.64
C GLU A 241 -16.55 -7.32 12.32
N LEU A 242 -15.73 -7.34 11.26
CA LEU A 242 -16.17 -7.70 9.92
C LEU A 242 -15.86 -9.17 9.60
N ASN A 243 -16.81 -9.84 9.01
CA ASN A 243 -16.65 -11.19 8.46
C ASN A 243 -16.45 -11.08 6.94
N PRO A 244 -15.28 -11.49 6.40
CA PRO A 244 -15.02 -11.47 4.97
C PRO A 244 -15.72 -12.65 4.27
N VAL A 245 -16.50 -12.37 3.23
CA VAL A 245 -17.17 -13.37 2.38
C VAL A 245 -16.68 -13.19 0.95
N ALA A 246 -16.09 -14.23 0.38
CA ALA A 246 -15.66 -14.23 -1.02
C ALA A 246 -16.86 -14.24 -1.96
N SER A 247 -16.86 -13.37 -2.98
CA SER A 247 -17.94 -13.25 -3.95
C SER A 247 -17.43 -12.79 -5.32
N VAL A 248 -18.38 -12.64 -6.24
CA VAL A 248 -18.15 -12.12 -7.60
C VAL A 248 -19.11 -10.96 -7.83
N CYS A 249 -18.65 -9.92 -8.51
CA CYS A 249 -19.47 -8.77 -8.86
C CYS A 249 -20.51 -9.15 -9.92
N THR A 250 -21.75 -8.78 -9.70
CA THR A 250 -22.90 -9.09 -10.60
C THR A 250 -23.31 -7.92 -11.50
N HIS A 251 -22.62 -6.76 -11.39
CA HIS A 251 -23.06 -5.55 -12.08
C HIS A 251 -22.71 -5.49 -13.57
N CYS A 252 -21.75 -6.28 -14.03
CA CYS A 252 -21.37 -6.34 -15.44
C CYS A 252 -20.72 -7.70 -15.79
N PRO A 253 -20.54 -8.02 -17.10
CA PRO A 253 -20.03 -9.33 -17.53
C PRO A 253 -18.57 -9.60 -17.18
N VAL A 254 -17.79 -8.61 -16.69
CA VAL A 254 -16.40 -8.81 -16.23
C VAL A 254 -16.36 -9.79 -15.05
N GLY A 255 -17.34 -9.72 -14.14
CA GLY A 255 -17.40 -10.66 -13.00
C GLY A 255 -16.21 -10.50 -12.05
N CYS A 256 -15.82 -9.26 -11.71
CA CYS A 256 -14.70 -8.99 -10.80
C CYS A 256 -14.81 -9.77 -9.50
N ASN A 257 -13.71 -10.37 -9.08
CA ASN A 257 -13.62 -11.04 -7.79
C ASN A 257 -13.60 -10.00 -6.66
N LEU A 258 -14.47 -10.22 -5.66
CA LEU A 258 -14.55 -9.32 -4.51
C LEU A 258 -14.67 -10.05 -3.19
N THR A 259 -14.46 -9.31 -2.12
CA THR A 259 -14.72 -9.68 -0.75
C THR A 259 -15.77 -8.74 -0.19
N MET A 260 -16.92 -9.30 0.20
CA MET A 260 -17.93 -8.58 0.97
C MET A 260 -17.55 -8.65 2.44
N SER A 261 -17.35 -7.51 3.06
CA SER A 261 -17.12 -7.41 4.51
C SER A 261 -18.45 -7.18 5.20
N THR A 262 -18.95 -8.21 5.90
CA THR A 262 -20.27 -8.22 6.52
C THR A 262 -20.18 -8.11 8.03
N ARG A 263 -21.23 -7.58 8.65
CA ARG A 263 -21.41 -7.57 10.11
C ARG A 263 -22.86 -7.86 10.45
N ARG A 264 -23.08 -8.62 11.53
CA ARG A 264 -24.43 -8.85 12.07
C ARG A 264 -24.92 -7.59 12.75
N GLU A 265 -26.12 -7.12 12.39
CA GLU A 265 -26.71 -5.90 12.95
C GLU A 265 -28.10 -6.16 13.56
N ALA A 266 -28.31 -5.62 14.78
CA ALA A 266 -29.59 -5.73 15.47
C ALA A 266 -30.71 -4.98 14.73
N ALA A 267 -30.38 -3.82 14.12
CA ALA A 267 -31.33 -3.02 13.36
C ALA A 267 -31.92 -3.75 12.12
N SER A 268 -31.21 -4.75 11.57
CA SER A 268 -31.66 -5.57 10.45
C SER A 268 -32.32 -6.88 10.91
N GLY A 269 -32.81 -6.96 12.15
CA GLY A 269 -33.35 -8.19 12.71
C GLY A 269 -32.31 -9.27 13.00
N GLY A 270 -31.05 -8.89 13.18
CA GLY A 270 -29.93 -9.80 13.46
C GLY A 270 -29.37 -10.47 12.19
N ARG A 271 -29.67 -9.96 11.00
CA ARG A 271 -29.07 -10.41 9.73
C ARG A 271 -27.67 -9.85 9.53
N ASN A 272 -26.90 -10.51 8.69
CA ASN A 272 -25.62 -9.98 8.22
C ASN A 272 -25.87 -8.89 7.15
N VAL A 273 -25.28 -7.73 7.36
CA VAL A 273 -25.34 -6.57 6.47
C VAL A 273 -23.96 -6.36 5.82
N ILE A 274 -23.94 -6.04 4.54
CA ILE A 274 -22.70 -5.69 3.84
C ILE A 274 -22.27 -4.29 4.29
N LYS A 275 -21.10 -4.17 4.88
CA LYS A 275 -20.54 -2.90 5.35
C LYS A 275 -19.62 -2.26 4.34
N ARG A 276 -18.85 -3.06 3.61
CA ARG A 276 -18.00 -2.61 2.50
C ARG A 276 -17.72 -3.76 1.53
N ILE A 277 -17.42 -3.40 0.29
CA ILE A 277 -16.90 -4.31 -0.73
C ILE A 277 -15.45 -3.92 -1.07
N MET A 278 -14.57 -4.92 -1.09
CA MET A 278 -13.17 -4.76 -1.45
C MET A 278 -12.81 -5.70 -2.62
N PRO A 279 -11.85 -5.33 -3.47
CA PRO A 279 -11.37 -6.23 -4.51
C PRO A 279 -10.67 -7.44 -3.89
N ARG A 280 -10.87 -8.60 -4.50
CA ARG A 280 -10.09 -9.81 -4.24
C ARG A 280 -9.25 -10.11 -5.47
N GLN A 281 -7.95 -10.29 -5.24
CA GLN A 281 -6.98 -10.47 -6.32
C GLN A 281 -7.33 -11.65 -7.23
N ASN A 282 -7.39 -11.36 -8.53
CA ASN A 282 -7.46 -12.36 -9.61
C ASN A 282 -6.81 -11.76 -10.86
N GLU A 283 -5.58 -12.18 -11.15
CA GLU A 283 -4.79 -11.63 -12.26
C GLU A 283 -5.43 -11.85 -13.64
N ALA A 284 -6.27 -12.88 -13.79
CA ALA A 284 -6.93 -13.20 -15.06
C ALA A 284 -8.23 -12.39 -15.30
N VAL A 285 -8.78 -11.71 -14.29
CA VAL A 285 -10.10 -11.05 -14.37
C VAL A 285 -10.01 -9.56 -14.05
N ASN A 286 -9.64 -9.21 -12.82
CA ASN A 286 -9.67 -7.83 -12.32
C ASN A 286 -8.36 -7.40 -11.65
N GLU A 287 -7.30 -8.21 -11.76
CA GLU A 287 -6.07 -8.01 -11.01
C GLU A 287 -6.36 -7.79 -9.51
N ILE A 288 -6.27 -6.53 -9.06
CA ILE A 288 -6.58 -6.12 -7.69
C ILE A 288 -7.53 -4.91 -7.65
N TRP A 289 -8.19 -4.62 -8.77
CA TRP A 289 -9.01 -3.42 -8.93
C TRP A 289 -10.49 -3.75 -9.07
N ILE A 290 -11.36 -2.87 -8.57
CA ILE A 290 -12.80 -2.87 -8.86
C ILE A 290 -13.27 -1.45 -9.14
N CYS A 291 -14.25 -1.30 -10.02
CA CYS A 291 -14.87 0.00 -10.28
C CYS A 291 -15.78 0.43 -9.11
N ASP A 292 -16.07 1.72 -9.05
CA ASP A 292 -16.89 2.30 -7.98
C ASP A 292 -18.34 1.77 -8.00
N LYS A 293 -18.87 1.41 -9.18
CA LYS A 293 -20.15 0.71 -9.26
C LYS A 293 -20.13 -0.63 -8.51
N GLY A 294 -19.10 -1.45 -8.74
CA GLY A 294 -18.94 -2.73 -8.05
C GLY A 294 -18.67 -2.59 -6.56
N ARG A 295 -18.14 -1.44 -6.13
CA ARG A 295 -17.82 -1.15 -4.73
C ARG A 295 -19.02 -0.61 -3.94
N TYR A 296 -19.76 0.33 -4.49
CA TYR A 296 -20.75 1.11 -3.74
C TYR A 296 -22.19 0.75 -4.01
N VAL A 297 -22.51 0.15 -5.17
CA VAL A 297 -23.88 -0.21 -5.50
C VAL A 297 -24.22 -1.59 -4.94
N HIS A 298 -24.20 -1.74 -3.62
CA HIS A 298 -24.56 -2.97 -2.91
C HIS A 298 -25.74 -2.78 -1.94
N HIS A 299 -26.18 -1.57 -1.72
CA HIS A 299 -27.23 -1.24 -0.75
C HIS A 299 -28.59 -1.85 -1.12
N PHE A 300 -28.81 -2.20 -2.39
CA PHE A 300 -30.03 -2.90 -2.79
C PHE A 300 -30.18 -4.27 -2.10
N ALA A 301 -29.06 -4.92 -1.74
CA ALA A 301 -29.09 -6.22 -1.06
C ALA A 301 -29.69 -6.16 0.35
N ASP A 302 -29.71 -4.97 0.94
CA ASP A 302 -30.27 -4.71 2.28
C ASP A 302 -31.64 -4.04 2.23
N ALA A 303 -32.17 -3.76 1.02
CA ALA A 303 -33.47 -3.15 0.85
C ALA A 303 -34.60 -4.11 1.30
N LYS A 304 -35.54 -3.61 2.09
CA LYS A 304 -36.65 -4.43 2.62
C LYS A 304 -37.50 -5.05 1.51
N ASP A 305 -37.68 -4.31 0.41
CA ASP A 305 -38.55 -4.73 -0.70
C ASP A 305 -38.00 -5.93 -1.48
N VAL A 306 -36.69 -6.16 -1.49
CA VAL A 306 -36.07 -7.32 -2.14
C VAL A 306 -36.43 -8.66 -1.42
N PHE A 307 -36.60 -8.59 -0.11
CA PHE A 307 -36.93 -9.76 0.68
C PHE A 307 -38.41 -10.09 0.69
N MET A 308 -39.29 -9.11 0.50
CA MET A 308 -40.75 -9.35 0.40
C MET A 308 -41.12 -10.10 -0.86
N LEU A 309 -40.41 -9.91 -1.97
CA LEU A 309 -40.64 -10.64 -3.22
C LEU A 309 -40.23 -12.13 -3.16
N LEU A 310 -39.34 -12.49 -2.22
CA LEU A 310 -38.90 -13.88 -2.05
C LEU A 310 -39.81 -14.68 -1.09
N ASP A 311 -40.45 -13.99 -0.15
CA ASP A 311 -41.37 -14.62 0.81
C ASP A 311 -42.76 -14.92 0.16
N ASP A 312 -43.18 -14.13 -0.84
CA ASP A 312 -44.46 -14.33 -1.56
C ASP A 312 -44.41 -15.46 -2.63
N GLU A 313 -43.20 -15.96 -2.99
CA GLU A 313 -43.09 -17.09 -3.93
C GLU A 313 -42.88 -18.45 -3.22
N LEU A 314 -42.92 -18.51 -1.88
CA LEU A 314 -42.70 -19.74 -1.10
C LEU A 314 -43.94 -20.22 -0.37
N ASP A 315 -45.09 -19.56 -0.53
CA ASP A 315 -46.46 -20.04 -0.13
C ASP A 315 -47.22 -20.54 -1.36
#